data_7aac5e58efa6880e3590df288ed5c250
#
_entry.id   7aac5e58efa6880e3590df288ed5c250
#
_cell.length_a   1.000
_cell.length_b   1.000
_cell.length_c   1.000
_cell.angle_alpha   90.00
_cell.angle_beta   90.00
_cell.angle_gamma   90.00
#
_symmetry.space_group_name_H-M   'P 1'
#
loop_
_entity.id
_entity.type
_entity.pdbx_description
1 polymer ?
#
loop_
_entity_poly.entity_id
_entity_poly.type
_entity_poly.pdbx_seq_one_letter_code
_entity_poly.pdbx_strand_id
1 'polypeptide(L)'
;MSTLLFSPVTLGDLTLRNRVVMAPMTRDRAGPDDVPTAHMIDYYRQRAGAGLIITEGVQPSAEGKGYWRTPGIHSDAQKAGWRQVADAVHGAGGLVAIQLMHCGRVVVPANRGFDADVIAPSA
;
A
#
# COMPACT_ATOMS: atom_id res chain seq x y z
N MET A 1 16.93 -11.92 -27.54
CA MET A 1 17.74 -11.56 -26.37
C MET A 1 16.85 -11.49 -25.17
N SER A 2 17.03 -12.41 -24.21
CA SER A 2 16.36 -12.29 -22.91
C SER A 2 17.01 -11.11 -22.20
N THR A 3 16.30 -10.01 -22.02
CA THR A 3 16.82 -8.90 -21.22
C THR A 3 16.81 -9.35 -19.76
N LEU A 4 17.93 -9.15 -19.05
CA LEU A 4 18.09 -9.49 -17.63
C LEU A 4 16.93 -8.97 -16.78
N LEU A 5 16.36 -7.82 -17.15
CA LEU A 5 15.20 -7.20 -16.48
C LEU A 5 13.99 -8.12 -16.37
N PHE A 6 13.72 -8.94 -17.38
CA PHE A 6 12.57 -9.85 -17.40
C PHE A 6 12.89 -11.29 -16.98
N SER A 7 14.12 -11.54 -16.49
CA SER A 7 14.48 -12.84 -15.92
C SER A 7 14.03 -12.94 -14.45
N PRO A 8 13.67 -14.15 -13.98
CA PRO A 8 13.36 -14.36 -12.57
C PRO A 8 14.54 -13.99 -11.66
N VAL A 9 14.22 -13.64 -10.41
CA VAL A 9 15.20 -13.36 -9.35
C VAL A 9 14.64 -13.79 -8.00
N THR A 10 15.49 -14.33 -7.14
CA THR A 10 15.18 -14.63 -5.76
C THR A 10 15.52 -13.46 -4.86
N LEU A 11 14.57 -13.03 -4.01
CA LEU A 11 14.72 -11.98 -3.02
C LEU A 11 14.30 -12.54 -1.66
N GLY A 12 15.26 -12.93 -0.83
CA GLY A 12 14.98 -13.71 0.38
C GLY A 12 14.25 -15.01 0.02
N ASP A 13 13.09 -15.24 0.61
CA ASP A 13 12.24 -16.40 0.35
C ASP A 13 11.26 -16.22 -0.84
N LEU A 14 11.29 -15.04 -1.48
CA LEU A 14 10.40 -14.72 -2.59
C LEU A 14 11.09 -15.00 -3.94
N THR A 15 10.39 -15.71 -4.83
CA THR A 15 10.79 -15.83 -6.24
C THR A 15 9.96 -14.86 -7.08
N LEU A 16 10.60 -13.81 -7.57
CA LEU A 16 9.99 -12.81 -8.44
C LEU A 16 10.08 -13.27 -9.90
N ARG A 17 9.00 -13.11 -10.67
CA ARG A 17 8.96 -13.48 -12.10
C ARG A 17 9.83 -12.62 -13.00
N ASN A 18 10.16 -11.41 -12.56
CA ASN A 18 11.04 -10.46 -13.22
C ASN A 18 11.62 -9.49 -12.19
N ARG A 19 12.51 -8.60 -12.61
CA ARG A 19 13.22 -7.65 -11.76
C ARG A 19 12.59 -6.27 -11.69
N VAL A 20 11.35 -6.13 -12.17
CA VAL A 20 10.60 -4.87 -12.09
C VAL A 20 9.86 -4.83 -10.76
N VAL A 21 10.11 -3.82 -9.95
CA VAL A 21 9.39 -3.57 -8.70
C VAL A 21 8.61 -2.26 -8.82
N MET A 22 7.31 -2.33 -8.56
CA MET A 22 6.49 -1.12 -8.46
C MET A 22 6.77 -0.42 -7.15
N ALA A 23 7.28 0.81 -7.22
CA ALA A 23 7.56 1.64 -6.05
C ALA A 23 6.26 2.13 -5.37
N PRO A 24 6.29 2.43 -4.06
CA PRO A 24 5.19 3.05 -3.33
C PRO A 24 4.82 4.41 -3.93
N MET A 25 3.52 4.62 -4.17
CA MET A 25 3.01 5.90 -4.68
C MET A 25 1.64 6.17 -4.09
N THR A 26 1.50 7.18 -3.25
CA THR A 26 0.22 7.64 -2.69
C THR A 26 -0.75 7.99 -3.80
N ARG A 27 -1.99 7.44 -3.74
CA ARG A 27 -3.02 7.61 -4.78
C ARG A 27 -4.21 8.45 -4.35
N ASP A 28 -4.40 8.64 -3.04
CA ASP A 28 -5.54 9.39 -2.49
C ASP A 28 -6.90 8.85 -2.98
N ARG A 29 -7.07 7.54 -2.99
CA ARG A 29 -8.27 6.86 -3.51
C ARG A 29 -8.95 5.94 -2.52
N ALA A 30 -8.55 5.96 -1.24
CA ALA A 30 -9.29 5.27 -0.20
C ALA A 30 -10.69 5.87 -0.04
N GLY A 31 -11.63 5.04 0.37
CA GLY A 31 -13.01 5.40 0.64
C GLY A 31 -13.20 6.04 2.02
N PRO A 32 -14.45 6.19 2.47
CA PRO A 32 -14.76 6.51 3.85
C PRO A 32 -14.03 5.56 4.81
N ASP A 33 -13.68 6.04 5.98
CA ASP A 33 -12.97 5.28 7.02
C ASP A 33 -11.63 4.69 6.55
N ASP A 34 -11.04 5.29 5.51
CA ASP A 34 -9.73 4.92 4.94
C ASP A 34 -9.67 3.46 4.45
N VAL A 35 -10.81 2.94 3.99
CA VAL A 35 -10.94 1.57 3.46
C VAL A 35 -10.50 1.53 1.99
N PRO A 36 -9.69 0.53 1.57
CA PRO A 36 -9.39 0.32 0.17
C PRO A 36 -10.64 0.18 -0.71
N THR A 37 -10.66 0.86 -1.85
CA THR A 37 -11.81 0.89 -2.77
C THR A 37 -11.64 -0.06 -3.95
N ALA A 38 -12.72 -0.30 -4.72
CA ALA A 38 -12.68 -1.05 -5.97
C ALA A 38 -11.66 -0.46 -6.98
N HIS A 39 -11.52 0.87 -7.01
CA HIS A 39 -10.49 1.50 -7.86
C HIS A 39 -9.07 1.12 -7.44
N MET A 40 -8.81 0.97 -6.15
CA MET A 40 -7.50 0.53 -5.67
C MET A 40 -7.27 -0.95 -6.01
N ILE A 41 -8.30 -1.81 -5.89
CA ILE A 41 -8.21 -3.22 -6.28
C ILE A 41 -7.83 -3.32 -7.77
N ASP A 42 -8.53 -2.62 -8.65
CA ASP A 42 -8.23 -2.62 -10.07
C ASP A 42 -6.86 -2.03 -10.39
N TYR A 43 -6.48 -0.95 -9.71
CA TYR A 43 -5.18 -0.28 -9.88
C TYR A 43 -4.01 -1.24 -9.62
N TYR A 44 -4.05 -1.99 -8.52
CA TYR A 44 -3.00 -2.95 -8.17
C TYR A 44 -3.06 -4.20 -9.04
N ARG A 45 -4.26 -4.74 -9.31
CA ARG A 45 -4.44 -5.90 -10.19
C ARG A 45 -3.89 -5.67 -11.60
N GLN A 46 -4.10 -4.48 -12.18
CA GLN A 46 -3.57 -4.12 -13.51
C GLN A 46 -2.04 -4.11 -13.57
N ARG A 47 -1.37 -4.04 -12.42
CA ARG A 47 0.09 -3.97 -12.30
C ARG A 47 0.72 -5.27 -11.81
N ALA A 48 -0.07 -6.33 -11.69
CA ALA A 48 0.36 -7.65 -11.23
C ALA A 48 1.43 -8.32 -12.14
N GLY A 49 1.68 -7.76 -13.33
CA GLY A 49 2.79 -8.19 -14.19
C GLY A 49 4.18 -7.81 -13.69
N ALA A 50 4.30 -6.87 -12.73
CA ALA A 50 5.57 -6.59 -12.06
C ALA A 50 6.02 -7.80 -11.22
N GLY A 51 7.32 -7.93 -10.99
CA GLY A 51 7.87 -8.95 -10.11
C GLY A 51 7.41 -8.81 -8.67
N LEU A 52 7.29 -7.56 -8.20
CA LEU A 52 6.73 -7.22 -6.88
C LEU A 52 6.03 -5.87 -6.97
N ILE A 53 4.90 -5.75 -6.31
CA ILE A 53 4.24 -4.48 -6.04
C ILE A 53 4.50 -4.10 -4.58
N ILE A 54 5.00 -2.87 -4.34
CA ILE A 54 4.95 -2.26 -3.01
C ILE A 54 3.82 -1.23 -3.04
N THR A 55 2.88 -1.33 -2.11
CA THR A 55 1.69 -0.47 -2.11
C THR A 55 2.04 0.98 -1.76
N GLU A 56 1.09 1.87 -1.95
CA GLU A 56 1.12 3.20 -1.33
C GLU A 56 1.27 3.10 0.19
N GLY A 57 1.63 4.22 0.84
CA GLY A 57 1.75 4.29 2.29
C GLY A 57 0.42 4.01 2.97
N VAL A 58 0.42 3.07 3.91
CA VAL A 58 -0.74 2.57 4.65
C VAL A 58 -0.56 2.88 6.13
N GLN A 59 -1.48 3.67 6.71
CA GLN A 59 -1.35 4.03 8.11
C GLN A 59 -1.64 2.83 9.04
N PRO A 60 -0.70 2.52 9.98
CA PRO A 60 -0.87 1.43 10.94
C PRO A 60 -1.80 1.76 12.10
N SER A 61 -2.13 3.04 12.28
CA SER A 61 -3.08 3.55 13.28
C SER A 61 -3.77 4.80 12.73
N ALA A 62 -4.86 5.23 13.37
CA ALA A 62 -5.59 6.42 12.95
C ALA A 62 -4.71 7.70 13.06
N GLU A 63 -3.91 7.81 14.13
CA GLU A 63 -3.02 8.96 14.36
C GLU A 63 -1.91 9.05 13.30
N GLY A 64 -1.55 7.93 12.69
CA GLY A 64 -0.53 7.86 11.63
C GLY A 64 -0.93 8.46 10.30
N LYS A 65 -2.23 8.81 10.11
CA LYS A 65 -2.74 9.37 8.87
C LYS A 65 -2.24 10.80 8.66
N GLY A 66 -1.45 11.02 7.62
CA GLY A 66 -0.89 12.34 7.28
C GLY A 66 -1.46 12.96 6.01
N TYR A 67 -2.11 12.19 5.16
CA TYR A 67 -2.65 12.65 3.88
C TYR A 67 -4.12 12.29 3.74
N TRP A 68 -4.83 13.09 2.95
CA TRP A 68 -6.25 12.90 2.69
C TRP A 68 -6.50 11.64 1.86
N ARG A 69 -7.52 10.84 2.22
CA ARG A 69 -7.93 9.62 1.51
C ARG A 69 -6.79 8.61 1.27
N THR A 70 -5.85 8.50 2.21
CA THR A 70 -4.88 7.40 2.25
C THR A 70 -5.48 6.22 3.02
N PRO A 71 -5.15 4.98 2.64
CA PRO A 71 -5.73 3.81 3.28
C PRO A 71 -5.07 3.47 4.62
N GLY A 72 -5.86 2.89 5.53
CA GLY A 72 -5.38 2.31 6.78
C GLY A 72 -5.33 0.79 6.75
N ILE A 73 -4.79 0.21 7.84
CA ILE A 73 -4.78 -1.25 8.08
C ILE A 73 -5.07 -1.61 9.54
N HIS A 74 -5.54 -0.66 10.33
CA HIS A 74 -5.77 -0.83 11.76
C HIS A 74 -7.21 -1.28 12.11
N SER A 75 -8.20 -1.12 11.21
CA SER A 75 -9.56 -1.62 11.41
C SER A 75 -9.83 -2.91 10.63
N ASP A 76 -10.87 -3.66 11.03
CA ASP A 76 -11.23 -4.90 10.35
C ASP A 76 -11.76 -4.65 8.93
N ALA A 77 -12.47 -3.54 8.70
CA ALA A 77 -12.92 -3.13 7.37
C ALA A 77 -11.73 -2.82 6.45
N GLN A 78 -10.71 -2.11 6.95
CA GLN A 78 -9.49 -1.82 6.21
C GLN A 78 -8.71 -3.10 5.87
N LYS A 79 -8.56 -4.02 6.84
CA LYS A 79 -7.93 -5.33 6.60
C LYS A 79 -8.68 -6.14 5.56
N ALA A 80 -10.02 -6.16 5.61
CA ALA A 80 -10.85 -6.83 4.61
C ALA A 80 -10.67 -6.22 3.21
N GLY A 81 -10.59 -4.89 3.10
CA GLY A 81 -10.30 -4.20 1.85
C GLY A 81 -8.92 -4.56 1.28
N TRP A 82 -7.89 -4.59 2.12
CA TRP A 82 -6.55 -5.01 1.71
C TRP A 82 -6.47 -6.49 1.33
N ARG A 83 -7.26 -7.36 1.96
CA ARG A 83 -7.39 -8.76 1.53
C ARG A 83 -7.90 -8.84 0.09
N GLN A 84 -8.93 -8.07 -0.26
CA GLN A 84 -9.44 -8.03 -1.64
C GLN A 84 -8.38 -7.56 -2.64
N VAL A 85 -7.57 -6.55 -2.29
CA VAL A 85 -6.43 -6.12 -3.11
C VAL A 85 -5.42 -7.25 -3.30
N ALA A 86 -5.03 -7.91 -2.21
CA ALA A 86 -4.08 -9.02 -2.25
C ALA A 86 -4.61 -10.19 -3.10
N ASP A 87 -5.86 -10.60 -2.89
CA ASP A 87 -6.50 -11.68 -3.65
C ASP A 87 -6.55 -11.36 -5.15
N ALA A 88 -6.86 -10.11 -5.51
CA ALA A 88 -6.90 -9.68 -6.92
C ALA A 88 -5.52 -9.69 -7.58
N VAL A 89 -4.48 -9.26 -6.87
CA VAL A 89 -3.08 -9.30 -7.35
C VAL A 89 -2.58 -10.74 -7.45
N HIS A 90 -2.82 -11.57 -6.43
CA HIS A 90 -2.43 -12.98 -6.43
C HIS A 90 -3.18 -13.76 -7.50
N GLY A 91 -4.49 -13.52 -7.68
CA GLY A 91 -5.29 -14.13 -8.72
C GLY A 91 -4.80 -13.79 -10.15
N ALA A 92 -4.13 -12.64 -10.33
CA ALA A 92 -3.45 -12.26 -11.55
C ALA A 92 -1.98 -12.76 -11.61
N GLY A 93 -1.55 -13.58 -10.65
CA GLY A 93 -0.22 -14.17 -10.57
C GLY A 93 0.88 -13.20 -10.12
N GLY A 94 0.54 -12.06 -9.51
CA GLY A 94 1.48 -11.08 -8.97
C GLY A 94 1.80 -11.30 -7.50
N LEU A 95 2.78 -10.55 -7.00
CA LEU A 95 3.12 -10.46 -5.58
C LEU A 95 2.94 -9.02 -5.11
N VAL A 96 2.47 -8.85 -3.88
CA VAL A 96 2.26 -7.53 -3.28
C VAL A 96 2.74 -7.50 -1.83
N ALA A 97 3.39 -6.40 -1.46
CA ALA A 97 3.78 -6.08 -0.10
C ALA A 97 3.19 -4.72 0.30
N ILE A 98 2.73 -4.60 1.53
CA ILE A 98 2.18 -3.34 2.07
C ILE A 98 3.33 -2.50 2.65
N GLN A 99 3.42 -1.22 2.24
CA GLN A 99 4.26 -0.24 2.91
C GLN A 99 3.50 0.33 4.11
N LEU A 100 3.91 -0.02 5.32
CA LEU A 100 3.41 0.64 6.52
C LEU A 100 4.05 2.02 6.66
N MET A 101 3.23 3.05 6.84
CA MET A 101 3.69 4.43 6.92
C MET A 101 2.92 5.20 7.99
N HIS A 102 3.60 5.57 9.06
CA HIS A 102 3.13 6.52 10.07
C HIS A 102 3.73 7.88 9.77
N CYS A 103 2.90 8.90 9.53
CA CYS A 103 3.37 10.21 9.07
C CYS A 103 3.98 11.09 10.17
N GLY A 104 3.86 10.69 11.43
CA GLY A 104 4.52 11.36 12.54
C GLY A 104 4.25 12.87 12.57
N ARG A 105 5.29 13.66 12.73
CA ARG A 105 5.21 15.15 12.83
C ARG A 105 4.77 15.86 11.54
N VAL A 106 4.72 15.15 10.41
CA VAL A 106 4.26 15.72 9.13
C VAL A 106 2.73 15.79 9.05
N VAL A 107 2.03 15.20 10.02
CA VAL A 107 0.58 15.18 10.07
C VAL A 107 0.00 16.60 10.19
N VAL A 108 -0.97 16.90 9.32
CA VAL A 108 -1.79 18.10 9.41
C VAL A 108 -3.20 17.66 9.84
N PRO A 109 -3.77 18.20 10.93
CA PRO A 109 -5.10 17.81 11.44
C PRO A 109 -6.20 17.83 10.36
N ALA A 110 -6.18 18.80 9.47
CA ALA A 110 -7.14 18.91 8.37
C ALA A 110 -7.13 17.68 7.41
N ASN A 111 -5.98 17.06 7.22
CA ASN A 111 -5.85 15.85 6.39
C ASN A 111 -6.32 14.60 7.11
N ARG A 112 -6.19 14.58 8.44
CA ARG A 112 -6.58 13.46 9.28
C ARG A 112 -8.09 13.37 9.45
N GLY A 113 -8.78 14.51 9.54
CA GLY A 113 -10.22 14.58 9.71
C GLY A 113 -10.71 14.47 11.16
N PHE A 114 -9.80 14.39 12.13
CA PHE A 114 -10.07 14.41 13.56
C PHE A 114 -8.88 15.02 14.32
N ASP A 115 -9.13 15.48 15.54
CA ASP A 115 -8.11 16.04 16.41
C ASP A 115 -7.41 14.94 17.21
N ALA A 116 -6.10 14.92 17.21
CA ALA A 116 -5.25 14.06 18.00
C ALA A 116 -3.83 14.60 18.03
N ASP A 117 -3.05 14.18 19.02
CA ASP A 117 -1.66 14.58 19.15
C ASP A 117 -0.83 14.24 17.91
N VAL A 118 0.11 15.09 17.59
CA VAL A 118 1.15 14.83 16.60
C VAL A 118 2.31 14.17 17.29
N ILE A 119 2.49 12.88 17.06
CA ILE A 119 3.50 12.06 17.74
C ILE A 119 4.69 11.77 16.83
N ALA A 120 5.88 11.76 17.41
CA ALA A 120 7.13 11.42 16.73
C ALA A 120 8.10 10.76 17.75
N PRO A 121 9.14 10.05 17.29
CA PRO A 121 10.12 9.41 18.19
C PRO A 121 10.91 10.40 19.05
N SER A 122 10.94 11.66 18.65
CA SER A 122 11.58 12.75 19.41
C SER A 122 10.79 14.04 19.24
N ALA A 123 10.91 14.93 20.23
CA ALA A 123 10.36 16.28 20.19
C ALA A 123 11.05 17.15 19.10
#